data_6031dd744275e9a183564c45b413bc96
#
_entry.id   6031dd744275e9a183564c45b413bc96
#
_cell.length_a   1.000
_cell.length_b   1.000
_cell.length_c   1.000
_cell.angle_alpha   90.00
_cell.angle_beta   90.00
_cell.angle_gamma   90.00
#
_symmetry.space_group_name_H-M   'P 1'
#
loop_
_entity.id
_entity.type
_entity.pdbx_description
1 polymer ?
#
loop_
_entity_poly.entity_id
_entity_poly.type
_entity_poly.pdbx_seq_one_letter_code
_entity_poly.pdbx_strand_id
1 'polypeptide(L)'
;MIKNIFIMKSTGELLFYKTYEDIFDIELTSSFLSAIFSFVKQTLKTKELSEIEVGPFRFIFEIEKADSSELMFALFSDRTDNLVELRNQLRAIKSEFLLEFDLTRLTENFDGEVSAYQNFTKNVDEIIESKKLVSEEIQKDLIEVFKELHTYSSFVIASALLTQTGRVIVTYLSPNVLSDIIRLLESRFIIGNSRIHELISLEEYGILSLIGIDNFISIIQFKKKCPFETGLIIAKKFSNRLKNLIL
;
A
#
# COMPACT_ATOMS: atom_id res chain seq x y z
N MET A 1 -0.78 8.67 7.05
CA MET A 1 -0.65 7.69 8.16
C MET A 1 -2.01 7.10 8.45
N ILE A 2 -2.09 5.77 8.74
CA ILE A 2 -3.35 5.11 9.09
C ILE A 2 -3.92 5.77 10.34
N LYS A 3 -5.20 6.10 10.29
CA LYS A 3 -5.91 6.78 11.38
C LYS A 3 -6.88 5.86 12.08
N ASN A 4 -7.66 5.11 11.31
CA ASN A 4 -8.65 4.18 11.86
C ASN A 4 -8.77 2.93 10.98
N ILE A 5 -9.16 1.83 11.61
CA ILE A 5 -9.52 0.57 10.97
C ILE A 5 -10.86 0.14 11.52
N PHE A 6 -11.75 -0.30 10.63
CA PHE A 6 -13.08 -0.78 10.95
C PHE A 6 -13.30 -2.16 10.32
N ILE A 7 -13.89 -3.07 11.08
CA ILE A 7 -14.41 -4.33 10.58
C ILE A 7 -15.88 -4.38 11.00
N MET A 8 -16.76 -4.47 10.02
CA MET A 8 -18.20 -4.34 10.25
C MET A 8 -19.00 -5.18 9.26
N LYS A 9 -20.25 -5.46 9.58
CA LYS A 9 -21.19 -6.02 8.61
C LYS A 9 -21.62 -4.92 7.63
N SER A 10 -22.01 -5.31 6.42
CA SER A 10 -22.57 -4.39 5.43
C SER A 10 -23.84 -3.69 5.91
N THR A 11 -24.50 -4.22 6.93
CA THR A 11 -25.67 -3.64 7.62
C THR A 11 -25.33 -2.48 8.56
N GLY A 12 -24.03 -2.27 8.88
CA GLY A 12 -23.56 -1.20 9.77
C GLY A 12 -23.17 -1.70 11.18
N GLU A 13 -23.42 -2.95 11.51
CA GLU A 13 -23.03 -3.52 12.80
C GLU A 13 -21.49 -3.62 12.88
N LEU A 14 -20.91 -2.90 13.85
CA LEU A 14 -19.47 -2.85 14.08
C LEU A 14 -19.03 -4.10 14.85
N LEU A 15 -18.04 -4.82 14.31
CA LEU A 15 -17.43 -5.99 14.95
C LEU A 15 -16.14 -5.59 15.67
N PHE A 16 -15.29 -4.83 15.00
CA PHE A 16 -13.99 -4.40 15.51
C PHE A 16 -13.65 -3.01 15.01
N TYR A 17 -12.98 -2.22 15.85
CA TYR A 17 -12.36 -0.98 15.43
C TYR A 17 -11.02 -0.76 16.14
N LYS A 18 -10.13 -0.07 15.46
CA LYS A 18 -8.86 0.42 16.00
C LYS A 18 -8.70 1.88 15.62
N THR A 19 -8.45 2.73 16.60
CA THR A 19 -8.23 4.16 16.44
C THR A 19 -6.78 4.49 16.77
N TYR A 20 -6.08 5.16 15.86
CA TYR A 20 -4.75 5.72 16.07
C TYR A 20 -4.83 7.24 16.27
N GLU A 21 -5.82 7.88 15.65
CA GLU A 21 -6.13 9.30 15.84
C GLU A 21 -7.64 9.46 16.04
N ASP A 22 -8.03 10.13 17.10
CA ASP A 22 -9.43 10.38 17.45
C ASP A 22 -9.99 11.55 16.63
N ILE A 23 -10.30 11.28 15.36
CA ILE A 23 -10.79 12.28 14.39
C ILE A 23 -12.30 12.16 14.20
N PHE A 24 -12.88 10.96 14.40
CA PHE A 24 -14.27 10.66 14.08
C PHE A 24 -15.01 9.99 15.22
N ASP A 25 -16.30 10.27 15.26
CA ASP A 25 -17.26 9.45 15.97
C ASP A 25 -17.39 8.10 15.28
N ILE A 26 -17.12 7.03 16.02
CA ILE A 26 -17.04 5.65 15.50
C ILE A 26 -18.41 5.17 15.02
N GLU A 27 -19.48 5.47 15.78
CA GLU A 27 -20.83 5.04 15.45
C GLU A 27 -21.38 5.77 14.22
N LEU A 28 -21.15 7.08 14.14
CA LEU A 28 -21.50 7.88 12.97
C LEU A 28 -20.74 7.41 11.74
N THR A 29 -19.44 7.10 11.88
CA THR A 29 -18.61 6.65 10.77
C THR A 29 -19.06 5.28 10.26
N SER A 30 -19.35 4.32 11.13
CA SER A 30 -19.83 3.00 10.73
C SER A 30 -21.17 3.07 9.99
N SER A 31 -22.08 3.89 10.50
CA SER A 31 -23.38 4.15 9.86
C SER A 31 -23.22 4.81 8.48
N PHE A 32 -22.35 5.78 8.35
CA PHE A 32 -22.03 6.45 7.10
C PHE A 32 -21.44 5.49 6.06
N LEU A 33 -20.46 4.67 6.45
CA LEU A 33 -19.85 3.68 5.57
C LEU A 33 -20.87 2.65 5.06
N SER A 34 -21.75 2.17 5.94
CA SER A 34 -22.83 1.26 5.56
C SER A 34 -23.81 1.91 4.57
N ALA A 35 -24.18 3.17 4.80
CA ALA A 35 -25.07 3.90 3.89
C ALA A 35 -24.45 4.08 2.50
N ILE A 36 -23.17 4.45 2.42
CA ILE A 36 -22.45 4.57 1.14
C ILE A 36 -22.36 3.22 0.45
N PHE A 37 -22.00 2.16 1.16
CA PHE A 37 -21.92 0.82 0.59
C PHE A 37 -23.26 0.38 0.00
N SER A 38 -24.34 0.57 0.73
CA SER A 38 -25.71 0.28 0.28
C SER A 38 -26.09 1.11 -0.94
N PHE A 39 -25.77 2.41 -0.96
CA PHE A 39 -26.01 3.28 -2.08
C PHE A 39 -25.27 2.82 -3.34
N VAL A 40 -23.97 2.54 -3.24
CA VAL A 40 -23.15 2.07 -4.36
C VAL A 40 -23.72 0.76 -4.92
N LYS A 41 -24.03 -0.19 -4.05
CA LYS A 41 -24.56 -1.51 -4.43
C LYS A 41 -25.91 -1.40 -5.14
N GLN A 42 -26.82 -0.58 -4.62
CA GLN A 42 -28.19 -0.45 -5.16
C GLN A 42 -28.28 0.46 -6.37
N THR A 43 -27.54 1.56 -6.38
CA THR A 43 -27.67 2.63 -7.38
C THR A 43 -26.74 2.44 -8.56
N LEU A 44 -25.46 2.14 -8.28
CA LEU A 44 -24.46 2.01 -9.35
C LEU A 44 -24.39 0.59 -9.92
N LYS A 45 -25.08 -0.38 -9.28
CA LYS A 45 -25.06 -1.80 -9.65
C LYS A 45 -23.62 -2.35 -9.78
N THR A 46 -22.65 -1.68 -9.19
CA THR A 46 -21.30 -2.17 -9.11
C THR A 46 -21.18 -3.04 -7.86
N LYS A 47 -20.41 -4.12 -7.97
CA LYS A 47 -20.25 -5.06 -6.85
C LYS A 47 -19.08 -4.70 -5.94
N GLU A 48 -18.30 -3.68 -6.30
CA GLU A 48 -17.03 -3.40 -5.65
C GLU A 48 -16.88 -1.92 -5.34
N LEU A 49 -16.99 -1.60 -4.06
CA LEU A 49 -16.51 -0.35 -3.49
C LEU A 49 -15.09 -0.61 -2.99
N SER A 50 -14.08 -0.07 -3.66
CA SER A 50 -12.68 -0.30 -3.28
C SER A 50 -12.05 0.90 -2.58
N GLU A 51 -12.55 2.12 -2.86
CA GLU A 51 -11.95 3.35 -2.37
C GLU A 51 -12.92 4.52 -2.42
N ILE A 52 -12.83 5.41 -1.41
CA ILE A 52 -13.51 6.73 -1.39
C ILE A 52 -12.51 7.77 -0.92
N GLU A 53 -12.40 8.87 -1.66
CA GLU A 53 -11.64 10.06 -1.23
C GLU A 53 -12.58 11.13 -0.69
N VAL A 54 -12.26 11.66 0.50
CA VAL A 54 -13.00 12.74 1.15
C VAL A 54 -12.01 13.81 1.62
N GLY A 55 -11.86 14.88 0.85
CA GLY A 55 -10.91 15.94 1.15
C GLY A 55 -9.47 15.44 1.19
N PRO A 56 -8.72 15.64 2.31
CA PRO A 56 -7.34 15.18 2.45
C PRO A 56 -7.22 13.71 2.83
N PHE A 57 -8.33 13.01 2.95
CA PHE A 57 -8.41 11.65 3.49
C PHE A 57 -8.90 10.64 2.46
N ARG A 58 -8.69 9.37 2.79
CA ARG A 58 -9.08 8.23 1.97
C ARG A 58 -9.59 7.09 2.84
N PHE A 59 -10.69 6.48 2.41
CA PHE A 59 -11.15 5.17 2.87
C PHE A 59 -10.82 4.11 1.83
N ILE A 60 -10.28 2.99 2.27
CA ILE A 60 -9.99 1.82 1.44
C ILE A 60 -10.81 0.67 1.98
N PHE A 61 -11.40 -0.12 1.08
CA PHE A 61 -12.32 -1.20 1.42
C PHE A 61 -11.87 -2.53 0.85
N GLU A 62 -12.03 -3.58 1.64
CA GLU A 62 -12.04 -4.98 1.21
C GLU A 62 -13.33 -5.62 1.72
N ILE A 63 -13.99 -6.36 0.85
CA ILE A 63 -15.27 -7.02 1.16
C ILE A 63 -15.05 -8.52 1.18
N GLU A 64 -15.64 -9.17 2.18
CA GLU A 64 -15.73 -10.63 2.26
C GLU A 64 -17.20 -11.04 2.21
N LYS A 65 -17.53 -12.02 1.36
CA LYS A 65 -18.89 -12.49 1.17
C LYS A 65 -19.11 -13.74 2.00
N ALA A 66 -20.15 -13.72 2.82
CA ALA A 66 -20.69 -14.88 3.47
C ALA A 66 -22.07 -15.20 2.89
N ASP A 67 -22.61 -16.36 3.21
CA ASP A 67 -23.88 -16.85 2.62
C ASP A 67 -25.06 -15.91 2.91
N SER A 68 -25.14 -15.34 4.11
CA SER A 68 -26.25 -14.48 4.57
C SER A 68 -25.93 -13.01 4.66
N SER A 69 -24.63 -12.62 4.66
CA SER A 69 -24.20 -11.24 4.84
C SER A 69 -22.83 -10.99 4.23
N GLU A 70 -22.41 -9.73 4.22
CA GLU A 70 -21.09 -9.32 3.77
C GLU A 70 -20.35 -8.63 4.91
N LEU A 71 -19.08 -8.96 5.10
CA LEU A 71 -18.18 -8.25 5.99
C LEU A 71 -17.42 -7.19 5.22
N MET A 72 -17.38 -6.00 5.76
CA MET A 72 -16.63 -4.87 5.23
C MET A 72 -15.44 -4.58 6.14
N PHE A 73 -14.26 -4.61 5.56
CA PHE A 73 -13.02 -4.17 6.17
C PHE A 73 -12.70 -2.80 5.59
N ALA A 74 -12.60 -1.78 6.43
CA ALA A 74 -12.32 -0.42 6.00
C ALA A 74 -11.10 0.13 6.72
N LEU A 75 -10.22 0.78 5.99
CA LEU A 75 -9.05 1.46 6.50
C LEU A 75 -9.12 2.93 6.12
N PHE A 76 -8.94 3.82 7.10
CA PHE A 76 -8.92 5.26 6.93
C PHE A 76 -7.52 5.83 7.09
N SER A 77 -7.08 6.64 6.14
CA SER A 77 -5.73 7.21 6.12
C SER A 77 -5.67 8.58 5.45
N ASP A 78 -4.49 9.20 5.49
CA ASP A 78 -4.21 10.38 4.68
C ASP A 78 -4.18 9.99 3.19
N ARG A 79 -4.70 10.86 2.33
CA ARG A 79 -4.70 10.66 0.88
C ARG A 79 -3.30 10.54 0.29
N THR A 80 -2.29 11.09 0.95
CA THR A 80 -0.88 11.05 0.53
C THR A 80 -0.19 9.73 0.83
N ASP A 81 -0.82 8.86 1.62
CA ASP A 81 -0.25 7.55 1.95
C ASP A 81 -0.26 6.62 0.73
N ASN A 82 0.67 5.67 0.74
CA ASN A 82 0.82 4.71 -0.34
C ASN A 82 -0.37 3.74 -0.40
N LEU A 83 -1.18 3.86 -1.44
CA LEU A 83 -2.41 3.07 -1.62
C LEU A 83 -2.13 1.56 -1.69
N VAL A 84 -1.05 1.14 -2.37
CA VAL A 84 -0.72 -0.29 -2.51
C VAL A 84 -0.37 -0.89 -1.15
N GLU A 85 0.41 -0.18 -0.36
CA GLU A 85 0.78 -0.61 0.98
C GLU A 85 -0.45 -0.74 1.87
N LEU A 86 -1.31 0.29 1.87
CA LEU A 86 -2.54 0.30 2.67
C LEU A 86 -3.47 -0.85 2.29
N ARG A 87 -3.63 -1.14 0.98
CA ARG A 87 -4.44 -2.29 0.52
C ARG A 87 -3.85 -3.63 0.97
N ASN A 88 -2.53 -3.79 0.90
CA ASN A 88 -1.89 -5.02 1.36
C ASN A 88 -2.01 -5.21 2.88
N GLN A 89 -1.88 -4.13 3.65
CA GLN A 89 -2.13 -4.17 5.09
C GLN A 89 -3.58 -4.54 5.40
N LEU A 90 -4.54 -3.92 4.69
CA LEU A 90 -5.96 -4.24 4.88
C LEU A 90 -6.28 -5.70 4.51
N ARG A 91 -5.68 -6.22 3.42
CA ARG A 91 -5.81 -7.64 3.05
C ARG A 91 -5.21 -8.59 4.07
N ALA A 92 -4.03 -8.24 4.61
CA ALA A 92 -3.42 -9.01 5.69
C ALA A 92 -4.30 -9.02 6.94
N ILE A 93 -4.83 -7.86 7.35
CA ILE A 93 -5.77 -7.74 8.46
C ILE A 93 -7.03 -8.60 8.21
N LYS A 94 -7.59 -8.53 6.99
CA LYS A 94 -8.75 -9.35 6.61
C LYS A 94 -8.43 -10.84 6.74
N SER A 95 -7.30 -11.27 6.20
CA SER A 95 -6.90 -12.69 6.23
C SER A 95 -6.70 -13.20 7.64
N GLU A 96 -6.00 -12.46 8.51
CA GLU A 96 -5.80 -12.82 9.91
C GLU A 96 -7.12 -12.82 10.70
N PHE A 97 -7.98 -11.85 10.47
CA PHE A 97 -9.29 -11.81 11.15
C PHE A 97 -10.15 -13.02 10.80
N LEU A 98 -10.18 -13.42 9.53
CA LEU A 98 -10.94 -14.59 9.06
C LEU A 98 -10.29 -15.92 9.45
N LEU A 99 -9.01 -15.96 9.80
CA LEU A 99 -8.35 -17.13 10.38
C LEU A 99 -8.68 -17.28 11.87
N GLU A 100 -8.76 -16.16 12.60
CA GLU A 100 -9.02 -16.16 14.05
C GLU A 100 -10.51 -16.36 14.38
N PHE A 101 -11.40 -15.78 13.56
CA PHE A 101 -12.82 -15.77 13.83
C PHE A 101 -13.63 -16.49 12.75
N ASP A 102 -14.51 -17.40 13.17
CA ASP A 102 -15.39 -18.14 12.26
C ASP A 102 -16.40 -17.21 11.59
N LEU A 103 -16.38 -17.16 10.25
CA LEU A 103 -17.23 -16.31 9.43
C LEU A 103 -18.73 -16.55 9.70
N THR A 104 -19.14 -17.79 9.91
CA THR A 104 -20.55 -18.15 10.21
C THR A 104 -21.01 -17.54 11.52
N ARG A 105 -20.16 -17.58 12.56
CA ARG A 105 -20.48 -16.94 13.84
C ARG A 105 -20.56 -15.42 13.73
N LEU A 106 -19.69 -14.81 12.96
CA LEU A 106 -19.65 -13.35 12.73
C LEU A 106 -20.93 -12.86 12.04
N THR A 107 -21.50 -13.67 11.14
CA THR A 107 -22.63 -13.26 10.31
C THR A 107 -23.98 -13.62 10.91
N GLU A 108 -24.11 -14.78 11.56
CA GLU A 108 -25.40 -15.31 12.02
C GLU A 108 -25.65 -15.09 13.52
N ASN A 109 -24.63 -15.14 14.35
CA ASN A 109 -24.76 -15.16 15.82
C ASN A 109 -24.07 -14.00 16.53
N PHE A 110 -23.88 -12.86 15.86
CA PHE A 110 -23.30 -11.69 16.50
C PHE A 110 -24.30 -11.07 17.47
N ASP A 111 -23.92 -11.01 18.74
CA ASP A 111 -24.74 -10.51 19.86
C ASP A 111 -24.60 -8.98 20.10
N GLY A 112 -23.82 -8.28 19.28
CA GLY A 112 -23.54 -6.85 19.40
C GLY A 112 -22.33 -6.52 20.29
N GLU A 113 -21.65 -7.51 20.88
CA GLU A 113 -20.49 -7.26 21.74
C GLU A 113 -19.19 -7.08 20.93
N VAL A 114 -18.84 -5.83 20.66
CA VAL A 114 -17.55 -5.44 20.05
C VAL A 114 -16.35 -5.85 20.91
N SER A 115 -16.54 -5.93 22.23
CA SER A 115 -15.51 -6.32 23.20
C SER A 115 -14.90 -7.71 22.92
N ALA A 116 -15.70 -8.62 22.36
CA ALA A 116 -15.26 -9.98 22.01
C ALA A 116 -14.12 -10.01 20.99
N TYR A 117 -14.02 -8.98 20.14
CA TYR A 117 -13.03 -8.92 19.05
C TYR A 117 -11.87 -7.96 19.34
N GLN A 118 -11.88 -7.25 20.47
CA GLN A 118 -10.84 -6.24 20.80
C GLN A 118 -9.45 -6.85 21.02
N ASN A 119 -9.35 -8.13 21.35
CA ASN A 119 -8.07 -8.82 21.45
C ASN A 119 -7.30 -8.86 20.11
N PHE A 120 -8.00 -8.75 18.98
CA PHE A 120 -7.42 -8.67 17.66
C PHE A 120 -6.58 -7.40 17.44
N THR A 121 -6.67 -6.42 18.32
CA THR A 121 -5.85 -5.19 18.31
C THR A 121 -4.36 -5.50 18.19
N LYS A 122 -3.86 -6.54 18.86
CA LYS A 122 -2.44 -6.93 18.82
C LYS A 122 -2.03 -7.40 17.42
N ASN A 123 -2.84 -8.23 16.78
CA ASN A 123 -2.57 -8.73 15.42
C ASN A 123 -2.56 -7.57 14.42
N VAL A 124 -3.47 -6.61 14.57
CA VAL A 124 -3.50 -5.39 13.75
C VAL A 124 -2.23 -4.57 13.93
N ASP A 125 -1.80 -4.34 15.18
CA ASP A 125 -0.57 -3.59 15.47
C ASP A 125 0.65 -4.32 14.88
N GLU A 126 0.75 -5.63 15.04
CA GLU A 126 1.82 -6.44 14.44
C GLU A 126 1.84 -6.31 12.90
N ILE A 127 0.70 -6.36 12.23
CA ILE A 127 0.61 -6.21 10.78
C ILE A 127 1.05 -4.80 10.34
N ILE A 128 0.66 -3.76 11.07
CA ILE A 128 1.00 -2.38 10.74
C ILE A 128 2.45 -2.06 11.12
N GLU A 129 2.91 -2.51 12.28
CA GLU A 129 4.26 -2.27 12.78
C GLU A 129 5.30 -3.23 12.21
N SER A 130 4.91 -4.44 11.79
CA SER A 130 5.78 -5.58 11.44
C SER A 130 6.72 -5.34 10.26
N LYS A 131 6.88 -4.10 9.82
CA LYS A 131 7.66 -3.81 8.62
C LYS A 131 8.78 -2.78 8.80
N LYS A 132 9.72 -3.07 9.68
CA LYS A 132 11.11 -2.75 9.37
C LYS A 132 11.59 -3.80 8.35
N LEU A 133 11.19 -3.64 7.09
CA LEU A 133 11.59 -4.53 5.97
C LEU A 133 13.10 -4.55 5.76
N VAL A 134 13.78 -3.62 6.36
CA VAL A 134 15.23 -3.44 6.29
C VAL A 134 15.70 -2.99 7.67
N SER A 135 16.71 -3.65 8.23
CA SER A 135 17.29 -3.24 9.51
C SER A 135 17.83 -1.80 9.45
N GLU A 136 17.92 -1.13 10.60
CA GLU A 136 18.45 0.25 10.66
C GLU A 136 19.88 0.35 10.12
N GLU A 137 20.65 -0.70 10.26
CA GLU A 137 22.01 -0.80 9.74
C GLU A 137 22.01 -0.82 8.21
N ILE A 138 21.25 -1.72 7.59
CA ILE A 138 21.09 -1.80 6.14
C ILE A 138 20.49 -0.50 5.58
N GLN A 139 19.59 0.16 6.31
CA GLN A 139 19.01 1.43 5.87
C GLN A 139 20.05 2.55 5.78
N LYS A 140 21.02 2.60 6.70
CA LYS A 140 22.14 3.56 6.62
C LYS A 140 23.03 3.28 5.42
N ASP A 141 23.37 2.03 5.20
CA ASP A 141 24.21 1.61 4.07
C ASP A 141 23.49 1.89 2.73
N LEU A 142 22.19 1.66 2.67
CA LEU A 142 21.37 2.03 1.50
C LEU A 142 21.47 3.53 1.20
N ILE A 143 21.31 4.39 2.21
CA ILE A 143 21.41 5.85 2.05
C ILE A 143 22.79 6.24 1.47
N GLU A 144 23.86 5.62 1.92
CA GLU A 144 25.22 5.88 1.38
C GLU A 144 25.33 5.45 -0.08
N VAL A 145 24.87 4.24 -0.41
CA VAL A 145 24.88 3.72 -1.79
C VAL A 145 24.07 4.61 -2.73
N PHE A 146 22.94 5.15 -2.27
CA PHE A 146 22.14 6.09 -3.06
C PHE A 146 22.83 7.44 -3.24
N LYS A 147 23.52 7.98 -2.23
CA LYS A 147 24.33 9.21 -2.35
C LYS A 147 25.47 9.03 -3.35
N GLU A 148 26.17 7.90 -3.30
CA GLU A 148 27.22 7.60 -4.24
C GLU A 148 26.72 7.49 -5.69
N LEU A 149 25.52 6.94 -5.94
CA LEU A 149 24.93 6.90 -7.28
C LEU A 149 24.79 8.29 -7.88
N HIS A 150 24.33 9.26 -7.10
CA HIS A 150 24.16 10.65 -7.54
C HIS A 150 25.49 11.34 -7.86
N THR A 151 26.59 10.95 -7.20
CA THR A 151 27.92 11.46 -7.49
C THR A 151 28.58 10.74 -8.65
N TYR A 152 28.24 9.46 -8.89
CA TYR A 152 28.85 8.61 -9.91
C TYR A 152 28.51 9.05 -11.34
N SER A 153 27.31 9.57 -11.56
CA SER A 153 26.89 9.93 -12.92
C SER A 153 26.07 11.23 -12.97
N SER A 154 26.54 12.17 -13.78
CA SER A 154 25.82 13.43 -14.04
C SER A 154 24.50 13.23 -14.80
N PHE A 155 24.20 12.03 -15.31
CA PHE A 155 22.94 11.69 -15.97
C PHE A 155 21.84 11.33 -14.97
N VAL A 156 22.17 10.90 -13.75
CA VAL A 156 21.20 10.59 -12.71
C VAL A 156 20.60 11.88 -12.15
N ILE A 157 19.27 11.97 -12.10
CA ILE A 157 18.54 13.07 -11.49
C ILE A 157 18.12 12.68 -10.08
N ALA A 158 17.49 11.52 -9.95
CA ALA A 158 16.92 11.02 -8.72
C ALA A 158 16.85 9.49 -8.73
N SER A 159 16.62 8.91 -7.56
CA SER A 159 16.52 7.45 -7.43
C SER A 159 15.67 7.08 -6.23
N ALA A 160 15.15 5.84 -6.23
CA ALA A 160 14.41 5.29 -5.12
C ALA A 160 14.55 3.77 -5.02
N LEU A 161 14.29 3.24 -3.85
CA LEU A 161 14.08 1.84 -3.58
C LEU A 161 12.68 1.68 -2.97
N LEU A 162 11.84 0.92 -3.63
CA LEU A 162 10.51 0.57 -3.19
C LEU A 162 10.42 -0.93 -2.98
N THR A 163 9.48 -1.37 -2.17
CA THR A 163 9.05 -2.77 -2.21
C THR A 163 8.25 -3.03 -3.49
N GLN A 164 8.06 -4.29 -3.85
CA GLN A 164 7.14 -4.66 -4.93
C GLN A 164 5.71 -4.17 -4.67
N THR A 165 5.35 -3.96 -3.42
CA THR A 165 4.05 -3.44 -3.00
C THR A 165 3.98 -1.91 -3.01
N GLY A 166 5.04 -1.22 -3.48
CA GLY A 166 5.10 0.23 -3.59
C GLY A 166 5.49 0.98 -2.32
N ARG A 167 5.83 0.29 -1.22
CA ARG A 167 6.33 0.94 -0.01
C ARG A 167 7.71 1.54 -0.24
N VAL A 168 7.88 2.79 0.13
CA VAL A 168 9.13 3.52 -0.01
C VAL A 168 10.11 3.10 1.09
N ILE A 169 11.30 2.64 0.70
CA ILE A 169 12.43 2.36 1.61
C ILE A 169 13.37 3.57 1.64
N VAL A 170 13.78 4.03 0.47
CA VAL A 170 14.61 5.24 0.28
C VAL A 170 14.13 5.94 -0.98
N THR A 171 13.98 7.26 -0.95
CA THR A 171 13.62 8.03 -2.15
C THR A 171 14.31 9.40 -2.19
N TYR A 172 14.75 9.77 -3.38
CA TYR A 172 15.18 11.08 -3.80
C TYR A 172 14.33 11.60 -4.98
N LEU A 173 13.28 10.87 -5.34
CA LEU A 173 12.30 11.29 -6.36
C LEU A 173 11.42 12.42 -5.83
N SER A 174 10.97 13.28 -6.72
CA SER A 174 9.94 14.27 -6.36
C SER A 174 8.61 13.58 -6.07
N PRO A 175 7.74 14.16 -5.23
CA PRO A 175 6.45 13.56 -4.87
C PRO A 175 5.59 13.20 -6.07
N ASN A 176 5.57 14.03 -7.12
CA ASN A 176 4.79 13.78 -8.32
C ASN A 176 5.29 12.55 -9.09
N VAL A 177 6.60 12.48 -9.33
CA VAL A 177 7.24 11.32 -10.00
C VAL A 177 7.02 10.05 -9.20
N LEU A 178 7.16 10.10 -7.88
CA LEU A 178 6.93 8.96 -6.99
C LEU A 178 5.47 8.48 -7.07
N SER A 179 4.52 9.39 -7.04
CA SER A 179 3.08 9.07 -7.15
C SER A 179 2.76 8.38 -8.48
N ASP A 180 3.30 8.89 -9.60
CA ASP A 180 3.05 8.31 -10.91
C ASP A 180 3.70 6.92 -11.07
N ILE A 181 4.88 6.72 -10.48
CA ILE A 181 5.53 5.40 -10.43
C ILE A 181 4.72 4.42 -9.60
N ILE A 182 4.21 4.83 -8.44
CA ILE A 182 3.36 3.97 -7.61
C ILE A 182 2.11 3.55 -8.37
N ARG A 183 1.43 4.47 -9.06
CA ARG A 183 0.27 4.15 -9.93
C ARG A 183 0.64 3.20 -11.06
N LEU A 184 1.80 3.38 -11.67
CA LEU A 184 2.31 2.48 -12.70
C LEU A 184 2.53 1.07 -12.15
N LEU A 185 3.11 0.95 -10.96
CA LEU A 185 3.31 -0.33 -10.28
C LEU A 185 1.97 -0.98 -9.93
N GLU A 186 1.00 -0.23 -9.39
CA GLU A 186 -0.35 -0.73 -9.12
C GLU A 186 -1.00 -1.38 -10.33
N SER A 187 -0.96 -0.70 -11.49
CA SER A 187 -1.55 -1.23 -12.72
C SER A 187 -0.91 -2.54 -13.19
N ARG A 188 0.36 -2.78 -12.84
CA ARG A 188 1.13 -3.97 -13.24
C ARG A 188 0.96 -5.13 -12.28
N PHE A 189 0.80 -4.88 -10.98
CA PHE A 189 0.50 -5.93 -10.00
C PHE A 189 -0.83 -6.60 -10.28
N ILE A 190 -1.82 -5.86 -10.77
CA ILE A 190 -3.11 -6.42 -11.22
C ILE A 190 -2.92 -7.40 -12.40
N ILE A 191 -1.86 -7.26 -13.19
CA ILE A 191 -1.57 -8.05 -14.39
C ILE A 191 -0.66 -9.28 -14.11
N GLY A 192 -0.12 -9.41 -12.89
CA GLY A 192 0.62 -10.62 -12.46
C GLY A 192 2.05 -10.76 -12.99
N ASN A 193 2.71 -9.68 -13.38
CA ASN A 193 4.07 -9.72 -13.93
C ASN A 193 5.16 -9.53 -12.85
N SER A 194 5.82 -10.63 -12.48
CA SER A 194 6.78 -10.69 -11.37
C SER A 194 8.24 -10.28 -11.70
N ARG A 195 8.57 -9.92 -12.94
CA ARG A 195 9.93 -9.51 -13.33
C ARG A 195 9.91 -8.18 -14.03
N ILE A 196 10.27 -7.13 -13.27
CA ILE A 196 10.38 -5.78 -13.81
C ILE A 196 11.83 -5.53 -14.24
N HIS A 197 12.03 -5.35 -15.55
CA HIS A 197 13.28 -4.87 -16.15
C HIS A 197 12.90 -3.91 -17.25
N GLU A 198 12.70 -2.63 -16.90
CA GLU A 198 12.15 -1.68 -17.84
C GLU A 198 12.90 -0.35 -17.84
N LEU A 199 13.01 0.21 -19.02
CA LEU A 199 13.36 1.60 -19.25
C LEU A 199 12.16 2.28 -19.90
N ILE A 200 11.60 3.27 -19.22
CA ILE A 200 10.42 4.00 -19.66
C ILE A 200 10.84 5.43 -19.95
N SER A 201 10.56 5.91 -21.16
CA SER A 201 10.73 7.32 -21.49
C SER A 201 9.44 8.07 -21.22
N LEU A 202 9.50 9.06 -20.34
CA LEU A 202 8.39 9.95 -20.02
C LEU A 202 8.75 11.36 -20.45
N GLU A 203 7.82 12.01 -21.19
CA GLU A 203 8.07 13.37 -21.73
C GLU A 203 8.40 14.39 -20.64
N GLU A 204 7.73 14.31 -19.51
CA GLU A 204 7.91 15.27 -18.41
C GLU A 204 9.11 14.95 -17.51
N TYR A 205 9.41 13.67 -17.29
CA TYR A 205 10.35 13.23 -16.24
C TYR A 205 11.68 12.69 -16.78
N GLY A 206 11.83 12.55 -18.09
CA GLY A 206 13.01 11.93 -18.70
C GLY A 206 12.91 10.41 -18.79
N ILE A 207 14.00 9.70 -18.54
CA ILE A 207 14.05 8.24 -18.64
C ILE A 207 14.00 7.66 -17.23
N LEU A 208 13.07 6.75 -17.00
CA LEU A 208 12.98 5.97 -15.76
C LEU A 208 13.45 4.55 -16.00
N SER A 209 14.35 4.07 -15.17
CA SER A 209 14.72 2.65 -15.08
C SER A 209 14.03 2.03 -13.87
N LEU A 210 13.32 0.92 -14.08
CA LEU A 210 12.73 0.10 -13.03
C LEU A 210 13.36 -1.30 -13.10
N ILE A 211 14.04 -1.71 -12.06
CA ILE A 211 14.66 -3.03 -11.97
C ILE A 211 14.22 -3.73 -10.70
N GLY A 212 13.59 -4.90 -10.85
CA GLY A 212 13.23 -5.77 -9.73
C GLY A 212 14.46 -6.41 -9.09
N ILE A 213 14.52 -6.36 -7.77
CA ILE A 213 15.55 -6.99 -6.93
C ILE A 213 14.81 -7.76 -5.84
N ASP A 214 14.57 -9.05 -6.06
CA ASP A 214 13.77 -9.88 -5.17
C ASP A 214 12.42 -9.20 -4.83
N ASN A 215 12.16 -8.87 -3.57
CA ASN A 215 10.94 -8.20 -3.12
C ASN A 215 10.98 -6.66 -3.27
N PHE A 216 12.01 -6.12 -3.89
CA PHE A 216 12.22 -4.68 -4.06
C PHE A 216 12.25 -4.27 -5.53
N ILE A 217 12.05 -2.98 -5.76
CA ILE A 217 12.17 -2.34 -7.07
C ILE A 217 13.13 -1.16 -6.93
N SER A 218 14.25 -1.23 -7.64
CA SER A 218 15.19 -0.14 -7.80
C SER A 218 14.72 0.78 -8.92
N ILE A 219 14.63 2.05 -8.64
CA ILE A 219 14.18 3.08 -9.58
C ILE A 219 15.28 4.13 -9.74
N ILE A 220 15.62 4.47 -10.98
CA ILE A 220 16.55 5.55 -11.29
C ILE A 220 15.93 6.44 -12.34
N GLN A 221 15.89 7.74 -12.07
CA GLN A 221 15.49 8.78 -13.00
C GLN A 221 16.73 9.38 -13.67
N PHE A 222 16.77 9.33 -14.99
CA PHE A 222 17.84 9.91 -15.81
C PHE A 222 17.37 11.15 -16.55
N LYS A 223 18.31 12.02 -16.85
CA LYS A 223 18.10 13.17 -17.77
C LYS A 223 17.65 12.66 -19.14
N LYS A 224 16.80 13.43 -19.83
CA LYS A 224 16.33 13.11 -21.21
C LYS A 224 17.45 12.83 -22.19
N LYS A 225 18.60 13.49 -22.05
CA LYS A 225 19.79 13.34 -22.88
C LYS A 225 20.68 12.14 -22.53
N CYS A 226 20.30 11.33 -21.55
CA CYS A 226 21.06 10.13 -21.20
C CYS A 226 20.95 9.11 -22.33
N PRO A 227 22.07 8.63 -22.91
CA PRO A 227 22.02 7.54 -23.86
C PRO A 227 21.44 6.29 -23.23
N PHE A 228 20.55 5.61 -23.95
CA PHE A 228 19.83 4.45 -23.46
C PHE A 228 20.76 3.36 -22.90
N GLU A 229 21.81 3.01 -23.63
CA GLU A 229 22.78 2.00 -23.19
C GLU A 229 23.53 2.43 -21.93
N THR A 230 23.87 3.70 -21.80
CA THR A 230 24.53 4.25 -20.62
C THR A 230 23.61 4.15 -19.41
N GLY A 231 22.33 4.53 -19.56
CA GLY A 231 21.33 4.41 -18.51
C GLY A 231 21.14 2.96 -18.05
N LEU A 232 21.09 2.03 -19.00
CA LEU A 232 20.94 0.60 -18.72
C LEU A 232 22.15 0.03 -17.94
N ILE A 233 23.37 0.40 -18.33
CA ILE A 233 24.61 -0.04 -17.65
C ILE A 233 24.63 0.48 -16.21
N ILE A 234 24.34 1.77 -16.02
CA ILE A 234 24.31 2.39 -14.69
C ILE A 234 23.25 1.69 -13.83
N ALA A 235 22.04 1.50 -14.36
CA ALA A 235 20.94 0.90 -13.63
C ALA A 235 21.24 -0.56 -13.21
N LYS A 236 21.79 -1.38 -14.11
CA LYS A 236 22.20 -2.76 -13.80
C LYS A 236 23.30 -2.82 -12.74
N LYS A 237 24.34 -1.97 -12.89
CA LYS A 237 25.46 -1.92 -11.93
C LYS A 237 24.96 -1.54 -10.53
N PHE A 238 24.10 -0.54 -10.47
CA PHE A 238 23.52 -0.08 -9.22
C PHE A 238 22.60 -1.14 -8.58
N SER A 239 21.71 -1.75 -9.37
CA SER A 239 20.82 -2.80 -8.88
C SER A 239 21.57 -4.04 -8.38
N ASN A 240 22.66 -4.43 -9.02
CA ASN A 240 23.52 -5.50 -8.53
C ASN A 240 24.17 -5.14 -7.17
N ARG A 241 24.57 -3.88 -7.00
CA ARG A 241 25.12 -3.42 -5.72
C ARG A 241 24.07 -3.42 -4.60
N LEU A 242 22.85 -2.97 -4.89
CA LEU A 242 21.74 -3.06 -3.97
C LEU A 242 21.41 -4.51 -3.61
N LYS A 243 21.44 -5.40 -4.61
CA LYS A 243 21.21 -6.83 -4.38
C LYS A 243 22.19 -7.42 -3.37
N ASN A 244 23.47 -7.10 -3.50
CA ASN A 244 24.52 -7.59 -2.60
C ASN A 244 24.43 -7.00 -1.17
N LEU A 245 23.70 -5.88 -1.01
CA LEU A 245 23.50 -5.25 0.30
C LEU A 245 22.25 -5.77 1.01
N ILE A 246 21.22 -6.16 0.25
CA ILE A 246 19.91 -6.52 0.78
C ILE A 246 19.78 -8.04 0.99
N LEU A 247 20.47 -8.84 0.17
CA LEU A 247 20.48 -10.31 0.18
C LEU A 247 21.75 -10.87 0.81
#